data_a1f62be4ec4a1646e38ba8d08abe2687
#
_entry.id   a1f62be4ec4a1646e38ba8d08abe2687
#
_cell.length_a   1.000
_cell.length_b   1.000
_cell.length_c   1.000
_cell.angle_alpha   90.00
_cell.angle_beta   90.00
_cell.angle_gamma   90.00
#
_symmetry.space_group_name_H-M   'P 1'
#
loop_
_entity.id
_entity.type
_entity.pdbx_description
1 polymer ?
#
loop_
_entity_poly.entity_id
_entity_poly.type
_entity_poly.pdbx_seq_one_letter_code
_entity_poly.pdbx_strand_id
1 'polypeptide(L)'
;MTDREYRELCKSSPQNARDTLYDTYFSYVYTIVFNKLRSCAPKEDIEECVSDVFADVFRHLSDENGKNGDIKGFIGTVAVRRAINVFHRITAASGRNVPMEESGIDAMADDTDIADMAEKAELRRVLLRSVEELGEPDSVIIIQKYYYGMTSKEIAECLSLEPAAVRARCSRALRRLRDKLAELDIYLKEAES
;
A
#
# COMPACT_ATOMS: atom_id res chain seq x y z
N MET A 1 -10.71 9.75 10.30
CA MET A 1 -11.53 8.71 10.99
C MET A 1 -10.61 7.60 11.45
N THR A 2 -10.64 7.26 12.74
CA THR A 2 -9.88 6.16 13.33
C THR A 2 -10.66 4.83 13.22
N ASP A 3 -9.95 3.68 13.39
CA ASP A 3 -10.59 2.36 13.43
C ASP A 3 -11.69 2.26 14.50
N ARG A 4 -11.46 2.87 15.66
CA ARG A 4 -12.42 2.91 16.74
C ARG A 4 -13.69 3.69 16.38
N GLU A 5 -13.55 4.87 15.80
CA GLU A 5 -14.68 5.69 15.34
C GLU A 5 -15.51 4.96 14.27
N TYR A 6 -14.84 4.30 13.31
CA TYR A 6 -15.52 3.51 12.29
C TYR A 6 -16.35 2.38 12.91
N ARG A 7 -15.77 1.61 13.85
CA ARG A 7 -16.47 0.50 14.50
C ARG A 7 -17.64 0.97 15.36
N GLU A 8 -17.53 2.11 16.03
CA GLU A 8 -18.64 2.71 16.78
C GLU A 8 -19.79 3.14 15.85
N LEU A 9 -19.44 3.75 14.70
CA LEU A 9 -20.43 4.06 13.65
C LEU A 9 -21.08 2.80 13.06
N CYS A 10 -20.34 1.74 12.83
CA CYS A 10 -20.87 0.47 12.33
C CYS A 10 -21.92 -0.14 13.28
N LYS A 11 -21.77 0.03 14.60
CA LYS A 11 -22.74 -0.48 15.57
C LYS A 11 -24.06 0.28 15.53
N SER A 12 -24.02 1.57 15.26
CA SER A 12 -25.22 2.42 15.19
C SER A 12 -25.87 2.42 13.81
N SER A 13 -25.10 2.47 12.74
CA SER A 13 -25.56 2.46 11.35
C SER A 13 -24.44 2.01 10.41
N PRO A 14 -24.44 0.74 9.99
CA PRO A 14 -23.43 0.21 9.07
C PRO A 14 -23.37 0.98 7.73
N GLN A 15 -24.51 1.45 7.24
CA GLN A 15 -24.58 2.21 5.99
C GLN A 15 -23.89 3.57 6.17
N ASN A 16 -24.23 4.32 7.22
CA ASN A 16 -23.64 5.62 7.50
C ASN A 16 -22.12 5.52 7.75
N ALA A 17 -21.65 4.43 8.35
CA ALA A 17 -20.22 4.17 8.53
C ALA A 17 -19.49 4.02 7.19
N ARG A 18 -20.09 3.31 6.22
CA ARG A 18 -19.54 3.15 4.88
C ARG A 18 -19.52 4.45 4.10
N ASP A 19 -20.63 5.20 4.14
CA ASP A 19 -20.74 6.50 3.45
C ASP A 19 -19.71 7.49 4.02
N THR A 20 -19.59 7.58 5.35
CA THR A 20 -18.60 8.44 6.02
C THR A 20 -17.16 8.04 5.65
N LEU A 21 -16.87 6.74 5.61
CA LEU A 21 -15.53 6.25 5.23
C LEU A 21 -15.24 6.57 3.77
N TYR A 22 -16.21 6.36 2.89
CA TYR A 22 -16.09 6.69 1.48
C TYR A 22 -15.78 8.18 1.29
N ASP A 23 -16.60 9.07 1.86
CA ASP A 23 -16.43 10.52 1.73
C ASP A 23 -15.08 11.00 2.29
N THR A 24 -14.66 10.43 3.43
CA THR A 24 -13.39 10.79 4.09
C THR A 24 -12.18 10.42 3.25
N TYR A 25 -12.22 9.26 2.55
CA TYR A 25 -11.03 8.72 1.89
C TYR A 25 -11.11 8.70 0.37
N PHE A 26 -12.21 9.17 -0.25
CA PHE A 26 -12.38 9.17 -1.70
C PHE A 26 -11.22 9.89 -2.42
N SER A 27 -10.95 11.14 -2.05
CA SER A 27 -9.88 11.93 -2.67
C SER A 27 -8.51 11.27 -2.50
N TYR A 28 -8.25 10.67 -1.34
CA TYR A 28 -7.02 9.93 -1.06
C TYR A 28 -6.85 8.72 -1.99
N VAL A 29 -7.87 7.87 -2.07
CA VAL A 29 -7.87 6.69 -2.95
C VAL A 29 -7.77 7.10 -4.42
N TYR A 30 -8.57 8.09 -4.84
CA TYR A 30 -8.56 8.59 -6.21
C TYR A 30 -7.17 9.09 -6.61
N THR A 31 -6.51 9.85 -5.76
CA THR A 31 -5.15 10.36 -6.01
C THR A 31 -4.14 9.24 -6.20
N ILE A 32 -4.17 8.22 -5.35
CA ILE A 32 -3.28 7.05 -5.47
C ILE A 32 -3.51 6.33 -6.80
N VAL A 33 -4.76 6.02 -7.11
CA VAL A 33 -5.12 5.27 -8.32
C VAL A 33 -4.81 6.08 -9.58
N PHE A 34 -5.21 7.36 -9.60
CA PHE A 34 -4.95 8.28 -10.72
C PHE A 34 -3.46 8.37 -11.04
N ASN A 35 -2.61 8.61 -10.02
CA ASN A 35 -1.17 8.74 -10.23
C ASN A 35 -0.53 7.47 -10.77
N LYS A 36 -1.08 6.30 -10.48
CA LYS A 36 -0.57 5.03 -11.00
C LYS A 36 -1.07 4.69 -12.40
N LEU A 37 -2.28 5.13 -12.77
CA LEU A 37 -2.96 4.68 -13.98
C LEU A 37 -3.07 5.75 -15.08
N ARG A 38 -2.87 7.05 -14.78
CA ARG A 38 -3.07 8.17 -15.72
C ARG A 38 -2.29 8.05 -17.04
N SER A 39 -1.15 7.34 -17.03
CA SER A 39 -0.32 7.15 -18.22
C SER A 39 -0.77 5.99 -19.12
N CYS A 40 -1.64 5.11 -18.62
CA CYS A 40 -2.00 3.88 -19.33
C CYS A 40 -3.49 3.55 -19.37
N ALA A 41 -4.31 4.20 -18.56
CA ALA A 41 -5.72 3.89 -18.40
C ALA A 41 -6.62 5.11 -18.72
N PRO A 42 -7.78 4.92 -19.34
CA PRO A 42 -8.81 5.94 -19.46
C PRO A 42 -9.44 6.24 -18.11
N LYS A 43 -10.20 7.35 -18.04
CA LYS A 43 -10.83 7.81 -16.79
C LYS A 43 -11.79 6.77 -16.21
N GLU A 44 -12.51 6.09 -17.06
CA GLU A 44 -13.50 5.06 -16.69
C GLU A 44 -12.84 3.91 -15.93
N ASP A 45 -11.69 3.42 -16.39
CA ASP A 45 -10.92 2.35 -15.72
C ASP A 45 -10.36 2.81 -14.38
N ILE A 46 -9.99 4.09 -14.26
CA ILE A 46 -9.54 4.71 -13.01
C ILE A 46 -10.70 4.73 -12.00
N GLU A 47 -11.88 5.18 -12.40
CA GLU A 47 -13.09 5.24 -11.56
C GLU A 47 -13.55 3.83 -11.15
N GLU A 48 -13.49 2.86 -12.06
CA GLU A 48 -13.75 1.45 -11.73
C GLU A 48 -12.76 0.93 -10.70
N CYS A 49 -11.48 1.20 -10.88
CA CYS A 49 -10.44 0.79 -9.93
C CYS A 49 -10.67 1.40 -8.53
N VAL A 50 -11.07 2.68 -8.44
CA VAL A 50 -11.43 3.33 -7.17
C VAL A 50 -12.62 2.63 -6.51
N SER A 51 -13.65 2.31 -7.28
CA SER A 51 -14.82 1.58 -6.79
C SER A 51 -14.45 0.19 -6.25
N ASP A 52 -13.59 -0.52 -6.95
CA ASP A 52 -13.05 -1.82 -6.56
C ASP A 52 -12.25 -1.75 -5.25
N VAL A 53 -11.45 -0.69 -5.06
CA VAL A 53 -10.72 -0.45 -3.81
C VAL A 53 -11.68 -0.38 -2.63
N PHE A 54 -12.74 0.43 -2.74
CA PHE A 54 -13.73 0.55 -1.66
C PHE A 54 -14.52 -0.73 -1.42
N ALA A 55 -14.85 -1.48 -2.48
CA ALA A 55 -15.48 -2.79 -2.34
C ALA A 55 -14.62 -3.78 -1.54
N ASP A 56 -13.31 -3.82 -1.79
CA ASP A 56 -12.38 -4.65 -1.03
C ASP A 56 -12.20 -4.17 0.40
N VAL A 57 -12.10 -2.86 0.61
CA VAL A 57 -12.01 -2.26 1.95
C VAL A 57 -13.24 -2.62 2.77
N PHE A 58 -14.44 -2.42 2.25
CA PHE A 58 -15.69 -2.72 2.97
C PHE A 58 -15.82 -4.22 3.27
N ARG A 59 -15.44 -5.09 2.34
CA ARG A 59 -15.44 -6.54 2.57
C ARG A 59 -14.53 -6.91 3.72
N HIS A 60 -13.32 -6.37 3.75
CA HIS A 60 -12.34 -6.67 4.78
C HIS A 60 -12.71 -6.10 6.15
N LEU A 61 -13.25 -4.89 6.19
CA LEU A 61 -13.68 -4.26 7.45
C LEU A 61 -14.97 -4.88 8.02
N SER A 62 -15.73 -5.62 7.21
CA SER A 62 -16.92 -6.37 7.65
C SER A 62 -16.56 -7.70 8.32
N ASP A 63 -15.35 -8.23 8.11
CA ASP A 63 -14.87 -9.43 8.78
C ASP A 63 -14.50 -9.09 10.24
N GLU A 64 -15.16 -9.76 11.21
CA GLU A 64 -15.00 -9.54 12.66
C GLU A 64 -13.55 -9.72 13.17
N ASN A 65 -12.69 -10.38 12.38
CA ASN A 65 -11.27 -10.60 12.66
C ASN A 65 -10.36 -9.43 12.23
N GLY A 66 -10.91 -8.31 11.75
CA GLY A 66 -10.15 -7.11 11.40
C GLY A 66 -9.37 -6.62 12.63
N LYS A 67 -8.05 -6.75 12.61
CA LYS A 67 -7.16 -6.29 13.69
C LYS A 67 -7.29 -4.78 13.83
N ASN A 68 -7.32 -4.28 15.06
CA ASN A 68 -7.19 -2.86 15.37
C ASN A 68 -5.93 -2.33 14.66
N GLY A 69 -6.08 -1.40 13.75
CA GLY A 69 -5.00 -0.91 12.94
C GLY A 69 -5.28 0.47 12.34
N ASP A 70 -4.32 0.99 11.63
CA ASP A 70 -4.45 2.23 10.87
C ASP A 70 -5.32 2.00 9.63
N ILE A 71 -6.59 2.43 9.67
CA ILE A 71 -7.52 2.37 8.54
C ILE A 71 -6.94 3.10 7.32
N LYS A 72 -6.34 4.27 7.50
CA LYS A 72 -5.77 5.04 6.38
C LYS A 72 -4.66 4.28 5.69
N GLY A 73 -3.72 3.73 6.45
CA GLY A 73 -2.63 2.90 5.91
C GLY A 73 -3.13 1.64 5.23
N PHE A 74 -4.17 0.99 5.80
CA PHE A 74 -4.82 -0.16 5.17
C PHE A 74 -5.46 0.21 3.82
N ILE A 75 -6.26 1.27 3.77
CA ILE A 75 -6.90 1.77 2.53
C ILE A 75 -5.84 2.10 1.48
N GLY A 76 -4.77 2.82 1.86
CA GLY A 76 -3.66 3.14 0.97
C GLY A 76 -3.00 1.88 0.38
N THR A 77 -2.76 0.87 1.20
CA THR A 77 -2.20 -0.41 0.75
C THR A 77 -3.10 -1.12 -0.26
N VAL A 78 -4.42 -1.15 -0.02
CA VAL A 78 -5.40 -1.73 -0.94
C VAL A 78 -5.42 -0.95 -2.26
N ALA A 79 -5.43 0.40 -2.20
CA ALA A 79 -5.45 1.27 -3.37
C ALA A 79 -4.21 1.07 -4.25
N VAL A 80 -3.01 1.10 -3.67
CA VAL A 80 -1.76 0.86 -4.40
C VAL A 80 -1.77 -0.51 -5.05
N ARG A 81 -2.15 -1.56 -4.31
CA ARG A 81 -2.17 -2.92 -4.83
C ARG A 81 -3.15 -3.09 -5.99
N ARG A 82 -4.36 -2.52 -5.88
CA ARG A 82 -5.36 -2.56 -6.95
C ARG A 82 -4.88 -1.82 -8.20
N ALA A 83 -4.38 -0.61 -8.03
CA ALA A 83 -3.86 0.19 -9.14
C ALA A 83 -2.71 -0.53 -9.87
N ILE A 84 -1.78 -1.15 -9.15
CA ILE A 84 -0.68 -1.92 -9.75
C ILE A 84 -1.22 -3.14 -10.53
N ASN A 85 -2.21 -3.86 -9.99
CA ASN A 85 -2.81 -5.00 -10.69
C ASN A 85 -3.51 -4.57 -11.99
N VAL A 86 -4.23 -3.44 -11.96
CA VAL A 86 -4.86 -2.87 -13.17
C VAL A 86 -3.79 -2.43 -14.18
N PHE A 87 -2.74 -1.75 -13.73
CA PHE A 87 -1.60 -1.36 -14.56
C PHE A 87 -1.00 -2.56 -15.29
N HIS A 88 -0.68 -3.64 -14.59
CA HIS A 88 -0.13 -4.85 -15.21
C HIS A 88 -1.10 -5.49 -16.20
N ARG A 89 -2.40 -5.53 -15.89
CA ARG A 89 -3.42 -6.05 -16.81
C ARG A 89 -3.46 -5.27 -18.12
N ILE A 90 -3.46 -3.93 -18.05
CA ILE A 90 -3.53 -3.05 -19.22
C ILE A 90 -2.24 -3.14 -20.04
N THR A 91 -1.08 -3.09 -19.40
CA THR A 91 0.22 -3.13 -20.09
C THR A 91 0.47 -4.49 -20.73
N ALA A 92 0.11 -5.59 -20.07
CA ALA A 92 0.19 -6.92 -20.66
C ALA A 92 -0.73 -7.08 -21.89
N ALA A 93 -1.95 -6.53 -21.83
CA ALA A 93 -2.89 -6.57 -22.96
C ALA A 93 -2.46 -5.70 -24.14
N SER A 94 -1.75 -4.59 -23.89
CA SER A 94 -1.32 -3.66 -24.93
C SER A 94 0.03 -4.01 -25.58
N GLY A 95 0.76 -4.99 -25.05
CA GLY A 95 2.11 -5.35 -25.50
C GLY A 95 3.14 -4.21 -25.33
N ARG A 96 2.80 -3.16 -24.60
CA ARG A 96 3.64 -2.00 -24.36
C ARG A 96 4.43 -2.18 -23.08
N ASN A 97 5.74 -2.10 -23.16
CA ASN A 97 6.59 -1.81 -21.99
C ASN A 97 6.42 -0.32 -21.64
N VAL A 98 5.36 0.01 -20.93
CA VAL A 98 5.18 1.35 -20.36
C VAL A 98 5.91 1.36 -19.03
N PRO A 99 6.93 2.22 -18.83
CA PRO A 99 7.55 2.38 -17.52
C PRO A 99 6.44 2.85 -16.55
N MET A 100 6.28 2.15 -15.44
CA MET A 100 5.45 2.66 -14.35
C MET A 100 6.15 3.91 -13.83
N GLU A 101 5.53 5.09 -14.04
CA GLU A 101 6.08 6.32 -13.44
C GLU A 101 6.22 6.10 -11.94
N GLU A 102 7.41 6.38 -11.42
CA GLU A 102 7.74 6.32 -9.98
C GLU A 102 7.03 7.42 -9.18
N SER A 103 5.89 7.92 -9.65
CA SER A 103 5.06 8.83 -8.88
C SER A 103 4.65 8.10 -7.59
N GLY A 104 5.61 8.13 -6.68
CA GLY A 104 5.49 7.55 -5.37
C GLY A 104 4.30 8.17 -4.63
N ILE A 105 4.11 7.70 -3.46
CA ILE A 105 3.21 8.17 -2.41
C ILE A 105 3.29 9.70 -2.17
N ASP A 106 4.26 10.39 -2.80
CA ASP A 106 4.54 11.84 -2.67
C ASP A 106 3.49 12.77 -3.30
N ALA A 107 2.47 12.27 -3.98
CA ALA A 107 1.43 13.13 -4.57
C ALA A 107 0.28 13.48 -3.60
N MET A 108 0.55 13.48 -2.30
CA MET A 108 -0.32 14.11 -1.30
C MET A 108 0.35 15.37 -0.76
N ALA A 109 0.81 16.24 -1.65
CA ALA A 109 1.12 17.62 -1.30
C ALA A 109 -0.18 18.40 -1.29
N ASP A 110 -0.93 18.25 -0.21
CA ASP A 110 -1.78 19.31 0.28
C ASP A 110 -0.85 20.14 1.21
N ASP A 111 -0.51 21.36 0.81
CA ASP A 111 0.13 22.45 1.55
C ASP A 111 1.17 22.00 2.62
N THR A 112 2.12 21.15 2.23
CA THR A 112 3.06 20.56 3.19
C THR A 112 4.33 21.37 3.25
N ASP A 113 4.66 21.83 4.43
CA ASP A 113 5.90 22.45 4.88
C ASP A 113 7.14 21.68 4.34
N ILE A 114 8.15 22.41 3.88
CA ILE A 114 9.42 21.87 3.34
C ILE A 114 10.08 20.90 4.35
N ALA A 115 9.86 21.12 5.64
CA ALA A 115 10.33 20.25 6.72
C ALA A 115 9.69 18.84 6.67
N ASP A 116 8.38 18.77 6.40
CA ASP A 116 7.64 17.49 6.28
C ASP A 116 8.08 16.70 5.03
N MET A 117 8.45 17.39 3.95
CA MET A 117 9.03 16.72 2.76
C MET A 117 10.42 16.12 3.04
N ALA A 118 11.24 16.81 3.81
CA ALA A 118 12.59 16.32 4.17
C ALA A 118 12.49 15.11 5.11
N GLU A 119 11.59 15.12 6.09
CA GLU A 119 11.32 14.01 7.00
C GLU A 119 10.82 12.76 6.25
N LYS A 120 9.87 12.93 5.33
CA LYS A 120 9.35 11.85 4.47
C LYS A 120 10.43 11.27 3.57
N ALA A 121 11.31 12.11 3.00
CA ALA A 121 12.41 11.65 2.17
C ALA A 121 13.42 10.82 2.99
N GLU A 122 13.73 11.25 4.22
CA GLU A 122 14.60 10.51 5.11
C GLU A 122 13.97 9.17 5.55
N LEU A 123 12.70 9.17 5.94
CA LEU A 123 11.96 7.94 6.28
C LEU A 123 11.95 6.95 5.10
N ARG A 124 11.74 7.44 3.88
CA ARG A 124 11.82 6.62 2.66
C ARG A 124 13.20 6.01 2.48
N ARG A 125 14.27 6.80 2.67
CA ARG A 125 15.65 6.33 2.58
C ARG A 125 15.96 5.25 3.60
N VAL A 126 15.55 5.46 4.85
CA VAL A 126 15.69 4.48 5.93
C VAL A 126 14.94 3.18 5.62
N LEU A 127 13.70 3.28 5.13
CA LEU A 127 12.89 2.13 4.76
C LEU A 127 13.55 1.32 3.63
N LEU A 128 13.97 1.98 2.55
CA LEU A 128 14.62 1.31 1.41
C LEU A 128 15.91 0.60 1.84
N ARG A 129 16.76 1.26 2.63
CA ARG A 129 17.97 0.67 3.19
C ARG A 129 17.66 -0.55 4.07
N SER A 130 16.61 -0.48 4.89
CA SER A 130 16.18 -1.59 5.73
C SER A 130 15.69 -2.78 4.92
N VAL A 131 15.06 -2.52 3.76
CA VAL A 131 14.65 -3.58 2.83
C VAL A 131 15.86 -4.20 2.14
N GLU A 132 16.83 -3.40 1.68
CA GLU A 132 18.07 -3.90 1.05
C GLU A 132 18.86 -4.80 2.00
N GLU A 133 18.95 -4.44 3.28
CA GLU A 133 19.63 -5.21 4.32
C GLU A 133 18.96 -6.55 4.68
N LEU A 134 17.74 -6.83 4.19
CA LEU A 134 17.16 -8.17 4.28
C LEU A 134 17.95 -9.19 3.47
N GLY A 135 18.64 -8.73 2.41
CA GLY A 135 19.38 -9.57 1.48
C GLY A 135 18.47 -10.33 0.51
N GLU A 136 19.06 -10.84 -0.57
CA GLU A 136 18.34 -11.68 -1.53
C GLU A 136 18.10 -13.10 -0.98
N PRO A 137 16.99 -13.74 -1.36
CA PRO A 137 15.90 -13.23 -2.20
C PRO A 137 14.81 -12.46 -1.42
N ASP A 138 14.98 -12.25 -0.11
CA ASP A 138 13.91 -11.72 0.76
C ASP A 138 13.61 -10.24 0.42
N SER A 139 14.63 -9.40 0.13
CA SER A 139 14.45 -8.02 -0.33
C SER A 139 13.69 -7.96 -1.66
N VAL A 140 14.05 -8.81 -2.62
CA VAL A 140 13.38 -8.90 -3.92
C VAL A 140 11.91 -9.31 -3.74
N ILE A 141 11.62 -10.28 -2.89
CA ILE A 141 10.24 -10.72 -2.59
C ILE A 141 9.41 -9.57 -2.01
N ILE A 142 9.98 -8.79 -1.08
CA ILE A 142 9.30 -7.63 -0.48
C ILE A 142 9.00 -6.58 -1.55
N ILE A 143 9.99 -6.21 -2.36
CA ILE A 143 9.83 -5.21 -3.42
C ILE A 143 8.79 -5.69 -4.45
N GLN A 144 8.92 -6.90 -4.97
CA GLN A 144 7.98 -7.43 -5.96
C GLN A 144 6.54 -7.51 -5.41
N LYS A 145 6.39 -7.88 -4.14
CA LYS A 145 5.06 -8.03 -3.54
C LYS A 145 4.40 -6.70 -3.20
N TYR A 146 5.15 -5.76 -2.60
CA TYR A 146 4.56 -4.54 -2.05
C TYR A 146 4.73 -3.32 -2.94
N TYR A 147 5.75 -3.27 -3.76
CA TYR A 147 5.96 -2.19 -4.71
C TYR A 147 5.35 -2.50 -6.08
N TYR A 148 5.61 -3.71 -6.62
CA TYR A 148 5.05 -4.13 -7.91
C TYR A 148 3.71 -4.87 -7.80
N GLY A 149 3.21 -5.18 -6.62
CA GLY A 149 1.91 -5.81 -6.41
C GLY A 149 1.80 -7.27 -6.88
N MET A 150 2.94 -7.91 -7.17
CA MET A 150 2.97 -9.28 -7.69
C MET A 150 2.40 -10.29 -6.69
N THR A 151 1.71 -11.29 -7.21
CA THR A 151 1.24 -12.43 -6.43
C THR A 151 2.39 -13.35 -6.04
N SER A 152 2.22 -14.14 -4.98
CA SER A 152 3.24 -15.12 -4.59
C SER A 152 3.52 -16.17 -5.67
N LYS A 153 2.59 -16.38 -6.61
CA LYS A 153 2.77 -17.30 -7.75
C LYS A 153 3.70 -16.67 -8.79
N GLU A 154 3.44 -15.43 -9.19
CA GLU A 154 4.28 -14.67 -10.14
C GLU A 154 5.70 -14.49 -9.61
N ILE A 155 5.84 -14.14 -8.32
CA ILE A 155 7.16 -14.03 -7.68
C ILE A 155 7.90 -15.36 -7.68
N ALA A 156 7.19 -16.45 -7.43
CA ALA A 156 7.76 -17.80 -7.42
C ALA A 156 8.29 -18.20 -8.81
N GLU A 157 7.56 -17.87 -9.87
CA GLU A 157 7.98 -18.08 -11.26
C GLU A 157 9.26 -17.27 -11.57
N CYS A 158 9.30 -15.97 -11.19
CA CYS A 158 10.46 -15.10 -11.42
C CYS A 158 11.73 -15.57 -10.67
N LEU A 159 11.57 -16.07 -9.46
CA LEU A 159 12.69 -16.47 -8.60
C LEU A 159 13.02 -17.98 -8.62
N SER A 160 12.32 -18.75 -9.44
CA SER A 160 12.43 -20.22 -9.46
C SER A 160 12.22 -20.84 -8.07
N LEU A 161 11.23 -20.35 -7.34
CA LEU A 161 10.85 -20.81 -6.00
C LEU A 161 9.43 -21.41 -6.02
N GLU A 162 9.10 -22.15 -4.96
CA GLU A 162 7.72 -22.57 -4.73
C GLU A 162 6.87 -21.43 -4.14
N PRO A 163 5.59 -21.26 -4.54
CA PRO A 163 4.71 -20.21 -4.00
C PRO A 163 4.56 -20.26 -2.47
N ALA A 164 4.64 -21.45 -1.88
CA ALA A 164 4.61 -21.64 -0.43
C ALA A 164 5.89 -21.07 0.22
N ALA A 165 7.05 -21.28 -0.41
CA ALA A 165 8.33 -20.75 0.05
C ALA A 165 8.35 -19.22 -0.01
N VAL A 166 7.81 -18.63 -1.09
CA VAL A 166 7.66 -17.15 -1.23
C VAL A 166 6.81 -16.60 -0.09
N ARG A 167 5.65 -17.20 0.21
CA ARG A 167 4.80 -16.76 1.34
C ARG A 167 5.51 -16.83 2.69
N ALA A 168 6.19 -17.93 2.96
CA ALA A 168 6.92 -18.14 4.20
C ALA A 168 8.10 -17.15 4.35
N ARG A 169 8.86 -16.92 3.27
CA ARG A 169 9.95 -15.93 3.25
C ARG A 169 9.42 -14.51 3.45
N CYS A 170 8.39 -14.13 2.73
CA CYS A 170 7.73 -12.82 2.86
C CYS A 170 7.30 -12.55 4.31
N SER A 171 6.67 -13.54 4.97
CA SER A 171 6.25 -13.41 6.37
C SER A 171 7.43 -13.21 7.33
N ARG A 172 8.53 -13.95 7.13
CA ARG A 172 9.74 -13.79 7.94
C ARG A 172 10.43 -12.45 7.68
N ALA A 173 10.54 -12.05 6.42
CA ALA A 173 11.13 -10.78 6.02
C ALA A 173 10.39 -9.58 6.62
N LEU A 174 9.04 -9.61 6.59
CA LEU A 174 8.23 -8.56 7.24
C LEU A 174 8.42 -8.49 8.75
N ARG A 175 8.61 -9.63 9.42
CA ARG A 175 8.89 -9.64 10.86
C ARG A 175 10.23 -8.97 11.14
N ARG A 176 11.29 -9.38 10.43
CA ARG A 176 12.63 -8.78 10.55
C ARG A 176 12.60 -7.28 10.27
N LEU A 177 11.88 -6.86 9.23
CA LEU A 177 11.75 -5.44 8.88
C LEU A 177 11.04 -4.65 9.98
N ARG A 178 9.96 -5.21 10.56
CA ARG A 178 9.25 -4.58 11.68
C ARG A 178 10.13 -4.43 12.90
N ASP A 179 10.84 -5.49 13.29
CA ASP A 179 11.73 -5.48 14.45
C ASP A 179 12.82 -4.40 14.27
N LYS A 180 13.41 -4.33 13.08
CA LYS A 180 14.44 -3.34 12.74
C LYS A 180 13.91 -1.89 12.74
N LEU A 181 12.73 -1.66 12.17
CA LEU A 181 12.14 -0.31 12.17
C LEU A 181 11.71 0.12 13.57
N ALA A 182 11.28 -0.80 14.42
CA ALA A 182 10.99 -0.50 15.82
C ALA A 182 12.25 -0.09 16.61
N GLU A 183 13.38 -0.71 16.35
CA GLU A 183 14.67 -0.30 16.94
C GLU A 183 15.07 1.11 16.48
N LEU A 184 14.91 1.42 15.19
CA LEU A 184 15.21 2.74 14.64
C LEU A 184 14.30 3.85 15.20
N ASP A 185 13.02 3.58 15.41
CA ASP A 185 12.08 4.53 16.02
C ASP A 185 12.44 4.84 17.48
N ILE A 186 12.97 3.87 18.22
CA ILE A 186 13.49 4.08 19.57
C ILE A 186 14.72 4.99 19.54
N TYR A 187 15.68 4.75 18.63
CA TYR A 187 16.88 5.58 18.51
C TYR A 187 16.57 7.03 18.09
N LEU A 188 15.60 7.24 17.20
CA LEU A 188 15.19 8.58 16.79
C LEU A 188 14.56 9.36 17.95
N LYS A 189 13.73 8.73 18.76
CA LYS A 189 13.12 9.34 19.96
C LYS A 189 14.13 9.66 21.07
N GLU A 190 15.17 8.85 21.24
CA GLU A 190 16.25 9.11 22.21
C GLU A 190 17.17 10.25 21.76
N ALA A 191 17.36 10.44 20.45
CA ALA A 191 18.20 11.52 19.93
C ALA A 191 17.52 12.91 19.98
N GLU A 192 16.18 12.95 20.07
CA GLU A 192 15.39 14.18 20.21
C GLU A 192 15.15 14.59 21.69
N SER A 193 15.59 13.80 22.67
CA SER A 193 15.41 14.03 24.11
C SER A 193 16.68 14.59 24.75
#